data_930ea0f50619b017f995af386eec10c5
#
_entry.id   930ea0f50619b017f995af386eec10c5
#
_cell.length_a   1.000
_cell.length_b   1.000
_cell.length_c   1.000
_cell.angle_alpha   90.00
_cell.angle_beta   90.00
_cell.angle_gamma   90.00
#
_symmetry.space_group_name_H-M   'P 1'
#
loop_
_entity.id
_entity.type
_entity.pdbx_description
1 polymer ?
#
loop_
_entity_poly.entity_id
_entity_poly.type
_entity_poly.pdbx_seq_one_letter_code
_entity_poly.pdbx_strand_id
1 'polypeptide(L)'
;RLVTMGEMASSLAHELNQPLAAISNYASGASMMLQAGKLTREDTIGALDKVNRQAQRAAAIIKRIRGFAATKKTEPQFTSLTPESVVNETMELALIQAEKLNARINTTIEPNLPAMTGDSVMLEQLLLNLLKNAMEAVQPCPNHTIDLDVRLHESGSFIQFRVADHGTGIPDDAKTMLFDAFYSTKDEGMGMGLNICRSIVEVHHGRIVISDTPGGGATFTFTVPVAREHPDLM
;
A
#
# COMPACT_ATOMS: atom_id res chain seq x y z
N ARG A 1 -3.62 -24.22 2.04
CA ARG A 1 -3.62 -22.72 2.17
C ARG A 1 -4.16 -22.20 3.51
N LEU A 2 -4.41 -23.05 4.49
CA LEU A 2 -4.70 -22.67 5.89
C LEU A 2 -3.40 -22.39 6.70
N VAL A 3 -2.26 -22.85 6.22
CA VAL A 3 -0.94 -22.67 6.85
C VAL A 3 -0.51 -21.20 6.93
N THR A 4 -0.85 -20.40 5.92
CA THR A 4 -0.48 -18.99 5.84
C THR A 4 -1.16 -18.09 6.88
N MET A 5 -2.30 -18.47 7.43
CA MET A 5 -3.04 -17.64 8.40
C MET A 5 -2.48 -17.74 9.83
N GLY A 6 -1.98 -18.90 10.22
CA GLY A 6 -1.29 -19.10 11.52
C GLY A 6 0.09 -18.44 11.54
N GLU A 7 0.84 -18.57 10.45
CA GLU A 7 2.14 -17.91 10.29
C GLU A 7 1.99 -16.38 10.25
N MET A 8 0.97 -15.86 9.57
CA MET A 8 0.63 -14.43 9.57
C MET A 8 0.28 -13.92 10.96
N ALA A 9 -0.56 -14.63 11.71
CA ALA A 9 -0.95 -14.23 13.06
C ALA A 9 0.27 -14.18 14.00
N SER A 10 1.19 -15.14 13.89
CA SER A 10 2.42 -15.20 14.69
C SER A 10 3.36 -14.04 14.37
N SER A 11 3.57 -13.75 13.08
CA SER A 11 4.43 -12.64 12.64
C SER A 11 3.85 -11.27 13.04
N LEU A 12 2.54 -11.06 12.86
CA LEU A 12 1.87 -9.83 13.26
C LEU A 12 1.91 -9.62 14.78
N ALA A 13 1.74 -10.70 15.55
CA ALA A 13 1.90 -10.64 17.00
C ALA A 13 3.33 -10.26 17.40
N HIS A 14 4.32 -10.83 16.72
CA HIS A 14 5.71 -10.50 16.95
C HIS A 14 6.04 -9.03 16.62
N GLU A 15 5.58 -8.53 15.46
CA GLU A 15 5.79 -7.13 15.06
C GLU A 15 5.05 -6.13 15.95
N LEU A 16 3.86 -6.47 16.46
CA LEU A 16 3.14 -5.63 17.41
C LEU A 16 3.80 -5.64 18.80
N ASN A 17 4.32 -6.78 19.22
CA ASN A 17 4.99 -6.90 20.50
C ASN A 17 6.31 -6.12 20.57
N GLN A 18 7.00 -5.91 19.44
CA GLN A 18 8.26 -5.15 19.41
C GLN A 18 8.07 -3.68 19.88
N PRO A 19 7.20 -2.84 19.27
CA PRO A 19 7.00 -1.48 19.73
C PRO A 19 6.40 -1.43 21.14
N LEU A 20 5.52 -2.37 21.52
CA LEU A 20 4.95 -2.45 22.87
C LEU A 20 6.03 -2.74 23.93
N ALA A 21 6.94 -3.67 23.66
CA ALA A 21 8.07 -3.94 24.54
C ALA A 21 9.00 -2.72 24.65
N ALA A 22 9.26 -2.03 23.53
CA ALA A 22 10.05 -0.81 23.54
C ALA A 22 9.39 0.32 24.37
N ILE A 23 8.07 0.51 24.25
CA ILE A 23 7.30 1.45 25.09
C ILE A 23 7.50 1.11 26.57
N SER A 24 7.29 -0.16 26.93
CA SER A 24 7.45 -0.64 28.31
C SER A 24 8.85 -0.39 28.84
N ASN A 25 9.87 -0.70 28.04
CA ASN A 25 11.28 -0.52 28.43
C ASN A 25 11.63 0.97 28.62
N TYR A 26 11.22 1.86 27.71
CA TYR A 26 11.47 3.30 27.85
C TYR A 26 10.72 3.90 29.04
N ALA A 27 9.46 3.51 29.25
CA ALA A 27 8.67 3.99 30.38
C ALA A 27 9.24 3.50 31.71
N SER A 28 9.58 2.21 31.83
CA SER A 28 10.18 1.62 33.03
C SER A 28 11.55 2.21 33.34
N GLY A 29 12.41 2.36 32.33
CA GLY A 29 13.72 2.97 32.50
C GLY A 29 13.64 4.42 32.97
N ALA A 30 12.75 5.22 32.36
CA ALA A 30 12.52 6.61 32.79
C ALA A 30 11.96 6.67 34.22
N SER A 31 11.04 5.79 34.60
CA SER A 31 10.50 5.71 35.96
C SER A 31 11.57 5.39 37.01
N MET A 32 12.43 4.40 36.72
CA MET A 32 13.54 4.03 37.63
C MET A 32 14.55 5.19 37.80
N MET A 33 14.90 5.86 36.70
CA MET A 33 15.81 7.01 36.76
C MET A 33 15.19 8.20 37.50
N LEU A 34 13.91 8.44 37.34
CA LEU A 34 13.17 9.46 38.06
C LEU A 34 13.12 9.20 39.56
N GLN A 35 12.82 7.95 39.96
CA GLN A 35 12.85 7.53 41.37
C GLN A 35 14.22 7.65 42.00
N ALA A 36 15.28 7.42 41.24
CA ALA A 36 16.67 7.58 41.69
C ALA A 36 17.15 9.03 41.74
N GLY A 37 16.30 10.01 41.34
CA GLY A 37 16.67 11.42 41.28
C GLY A 37 17.74 11.73 40.21
N LYS A 38 17.90 10.86 39.19
CA LYS A 38 18.94 10.94 38.17
C LYS A 38 18.39 11.36 36.79
N LEU A 39 17.08 11.60 36.66
CA LEU A 39 16.44 11.95 35.38
C LEU A 39 16.34 13.48 35.27
N THR A 40 16.96 14.01 34.23
CA THR A 40 16.81 15.44 33.89
C THR A 40 15.50 15.70 33.14
N ARG A 41 15.11 16.98 33.02
CA ARG A 41 13.95 17.36 32.21
C ARG A 41 14.12 16.96 30.73
N GLU A 42 15.33 17.13 30.19
CA GLU A 42 15.66 16.75 28.79
C GLU A 42 15.57 15.24 28.59
N ASP A 43 16.10 14.44 29.53
CA ASP A 43 16.00 12.98 29.48
C ASP A 43 14.53 12.53 29.53
N THR A 44 13.70 13.20 30.34
CA THR A 44 12.27 12.92 30.43
C THR A 44 11.57 13.17 29.09
N ILE A 45 11.82 14.32 28.48
CA ILE A 45 11.26 14.65 27.15
C ILE A 45 11.73 13.62 26.11
N GLY A 46 13.04 13.29 26.10
CA GLY A 46 13.61 12.31 25.20
C GLY A 46 12.99 10.89 25.37
N ALA A 47 12.71 10.50 26.60
CA ALA A 47 12.02 9.22 26.88
C ALA A 47 10.57 9.21 26.40
N LEU A 48 9.83 10.30 26.64
CA LEU A 48 8.45 10.46 26.17
C LEU A 48 8.35 10.49 24.66
N ASP A 49 9.30 11.15 23.98
CA ASP A 49 9.36 11.14 22.51
C ASP A 49 9.61 9.75 21.94
N LYS A 50 10.46 8.96 22.59
CA LYS A 50 10.70 7.57 22.20
C LYS A 50 9.43 6.72 22.39
N VAL A 51 8.74 6.87 23.53
CA VAL A 51 7.46 6.21 23.79
C VAL A 51 6.44 6.59 22.73
N ASN A 52 6.29 7.88 22.45
CA ASN A 52 5.32 8.37 21.45
C ASN A 52 5.59 7.80 20.04
N ARG A 53 6.85 7.80 19.59
CA ARG A 53 7.23 7.17 18.30
C ARG A 53 6.85 5.70 18.22
N GLN A 54 7.09 4.94 19.29
CA GLN A 54 6.73 3.51 19.33
C GLN A 54 5.21 3.30 19.37
N ALA A 55 4.47 4.16 20.07
CA ALA A 55 3.01 4.13 20.09
C ALA A 55 2.42 4.41 18.71
N GLN A 56 2.96 5.40 17.98
CA GLN A 56 2.57 5.69 16.59
C GLN A 56 2.88 4.50 15.66
N ARG A 57 4.05 3.84 15.86
CA ARG A 57 4.40 2.63 15.11
C ARG A 57 3.41 1.50 15.37
N ALA A 58 3.05 1.24 16.63
CA ALA A 58 2.03 0.22 16.98
C ALA A 58 0.66 0.55 16.37
N ALA A 59 0.23 1.80 16.42
CA ALA A 59 -1.03 2.24 15.80
C ALA A 59 -1.03 2.04 14.28
N ALA A 60 0.09 2.32 13.60
CA ALA A 60 0.25 2.06 12.18
C ALA A 60 0.14 0.57 11.83
N ILE A 61 0.73 -0.31 12.65
CA ILE A 61 0.62 -1.78 12.51
C ILE A 61 -0.85 -2.20 12.65
N ILE A 62 -1.54 -1.74 13.68
CA ILE A 62 -2.97 -2.06 13.90
C ILE A 62 -3.83 -1.57 12.73
N LYS A 63 -3.60 -0.35 12.23
CA LYS A 63 -4.33 0.19 11.08
C LYS A 63 -4.15 -0.69 9.84
N ARG A 64 -2.93 -1.19 9.59
CA ARG A 64 -2.62 -2.11 8.48
C ARG A 64 -3.28 -3.48 8.66
N ILE A 65 -3.26 -4.03 9.88
CA ILE A 65 -3.96 -5.29 10.21
C ILE A 65 -5.48 -5.15 9.97
N ARG A 66 -6.07 -4.02 10.36
CA ARG A 66 -7.49 -3.75 10.10
C ARG A 66 -7.80 -3.68 8.61
N GLY A 67 -6.97 -3.01 7.81
CA GLY A 67 -7.10 -2.99 6.35
C GLY A 67 -7.08 -4.40 5.74
N PHE A 68 -6.21 -5.27 6.25
CA PHE A 68 -6.15 -6.68 5.83
C PHE A 68 -7.36 -7.50 6.30
N ALA A 69 -7.84 -7.28 7.53
CA ALA A 69 -9.01 -7.97 8.07
C ALA A 69 -10.32 -7.51 7.43
N ALA A 70 -10.41 -6.26 7.01
CA ALA A 70 -11.58 -5.72 6.30
C ALA A 70 -11.75 -6.37 4.93
N THR A 71 -10.66 -6.59 4.17
CA THR A 71 -10.70 -7.29 2.89
C THR A 71 -11.12 -8.77 3.00
N LYS A 72 -11.05 -9.37 4.21
CA LYS A 72 -11.47 -10.77 4.44
C LYS A 72 -12.81 -10.94 5.12
N LYS A 73 -13.33 -9.91 5.79
CA LYS A 73 -14.59 -10.00 6.59
C LYS A 73 -15.84 -9.51 5.85
N THR A 74 -15.68 -8.72 4.81
CA THR A 74 -16.79 -8.24 4.00
C THR A 74 -16.74 -8.98 2.67
N GLU A 75 -17.81 -9.65 2.27
CA GLU A 75 -17.92 -10.17 0.92
C GLU A 75 -17.73 -9.00 -0.06
N PRO A 76 -16.87 -9.15 -1.10
CA PRO A 76 -16.62 -8.08 -2.04
C PRO A 76 -17.94 -7.62 -2.67
N GLN A 77 -18.19 -6.33 -2.67
CA GLN A 77 -19.37 -5.76 -3.28
C GLN A 77 -19.07 -5.37 -4.73
N PHE A 78 -19.15 -6.35 -5.62
CA PHE A 78 -18.94 -6.12 -7.03
C PHE A 78 -20.08 -5.31 -7.65
N THR A 79 -19.74 -4.15 -8.20
CA THR A 79 -20.65 -3.26 -8.93
C THR A 79 -20.04 -2.87 -10.26
N SER A 80 -20.87 -2.29 -11.14
CA SER A 80 -20.38 -1.66 -12.35
C SER A 80 -19.81 -0.28 -12.00
N LEU A 81 -18.52 -0.08 -12.30
CA LEU A 81 -17.75 1.12 -11.96
C LEU A 81 -17.14 1.73 -13.21
N THR A 82 -17.06 3.04 -13.28
CA THR A 82 -16.22 3.71 -14.29
C THR A 82 -14.76 3.74 -13.81
N PRO A 83 -13.77 3.52 -14.68
CA PRO A 83 -12.37 3.66 -14.29
C PRO A 83 -12.04 5.03 -13.71
N GLU A 84 -12.66 6.07 -14.28
CA GLU A 84 -12.52 7.46 -13.85
C GLU A 84 -12.94 7.68 -12.40
N SER A 85 -14.03 7.04 -11.94
CA SER A 85 -14.50 7.21 -10.55
C SER A 85 -13.46 6.69 -9.56
N VAL A 86 -12.89 5.50 -9.79
CA VAL A 86 -11.85 4.90 -8.94
C VAL A 86 -10.59 5.78 -8.92
N VAL A 87 -10.17 6.30 -10.08
CA VAL A 87 -9.03 7.20 -10.16
C VAL A 87 -9.28 8.48 -9.38
N ASN A 88 -10.41 9.15 -9.60
CA ASN A 88 -10.70 10.44 -8.96
C ASN A 88 -10.75 10.33 -7.44
N GLU A 89 -11.45 9.33 -6.89
CA GLU A 89 -11.55 9.11 -5.45
C GLU A 89 -10.18 8.77 -4.83
N THR A 90 -9.37 7.96 -5.54
CA THR A 90 -7.99 7.67 -5.10
C THR A 90 -7.11 8.91 -5.13
N MET A 91 -7.23 9.74 -6.16
CA MET A 91 -6.39 10.94 -6.34
C MET A 91 -6.65 11.99 -5.27
N GLU A 92 -7.88 12.12 -4.74
CA GLU A 92 -8.17 13.03 -3.61
C GLU A 92 -7.26 12.73 -2.40
N LEU A 93 -7.04 11.46 -2.09
CA LEU A 93 -6.18 11.04 -0.98
C LEU A 93 -4.69 11.04 -1.36
N ALA A 94 -4.37 10.65 -2.59
CA ALA A 94 -3.00 10.56 -3.07
C ALA A 94 -2.32 11.92 -3.18
N LEU A 95 -3.04 12.97 -3.63
CA LEU A 95 -2.49 14.32 -3.77
C LEU A 95 -2.06 14.93 -2.44
N ILE A 96 -2.77 14.65 -1.34
CA ILE A 96 -2.37 15.10 0.01
C ILE A 96 -1.01 14.51 0.40
N GLN A 97 -0.74 13.26 0.02
CA GLN A 97 0.55 12.61 0.29
C GLN A 97 1.63 13.08 -0.69
N ALA A 98 1.27 13.26 -1.96
CA ALA A 98 2.18 13.73 -2.99
C ALA A 98 2.75 15.12 -2.66
N GLU A 99 1.90 16.04 -2.18
CA GLU A 99 2.33 17.37 -1.73
C GLU A 99 3.35 17.28 -0.58
N LYS A 100 3.09 16.44 0.43
CA LYS A 100 4.01 16.24 1.58
C LYS A 100 5.36 15.65 1.18
N LEU A 101 5.37 14.83 0.14
CA LEU A 101 6.55 14.14 -0.37
C LEU A 101 7.15 14.85 -1.59
N ASN A 102 6.66 16.04 -1.96
CA ASN A 102 7.08 16.79 -3.15
C ASN A 102 7.07 15.92 -4.42
N ALA A 103 6.12 15.00 -4.53
CA ALA A 103 5.94 14.13 -5.70
C ALA A 103 4.89 14.72 -6.64
N ARG A 104 5.03 14.45 -7.94
CA ARG A 104 4.09 14.86 -8.99
C ARG A 104 3.47 13.62 -9.62
N ILE A 105 2.14 13.56 -9.66
CA ILE A 105 1.41 12.48 -10.32
C ILE A 105 0.79 13.03 -11.60
N ASN A 106 1.20 12.49 -12.74
CA ASN A 106 0.57 12.74 -14.03
C ASN A 106 -0.46 11.64 -14.27
N THR A 107 -1.68 12.02 -14.59
CA THR A 107 -2.76 11.06 -14.83
C THR A 107 -3.24 11.16 -16.26
N THR A 108 -3.27 10.02 -16.96
CA THR A 108 -3.80 9.89 -18.32
C THR A 108 -4.85 8.79 -18.34
N ILE A 109 -6.08 9.13 -18.72
CA ILE A 109 -7.16 8.15 -18.87
C ILE A 109 -7.61 8.18 -20.33
N GLU A 110 -7.62 7.01 -20.95
CA GLU A 110 -8.14 6.86 -22.32
C GLU A 110 -9.62 7.24 -22.35
N PRO A 111 -10.06 8.04 -23.33
CA PRO A 111 -11.45 8.47 -23.40
C PRO A 111 -12.40 7.30 -23.75
N ASN A 112 -13.63 7.36 -23.24
CA ASN A 112 -14.70 6.39 -23.53
C ASN A 112 -14.38 4.95 -23.13
N LEU A 113 -13.66 4.76 -22.03
CA LEU A 113 -13.45 3.43 -21.47
C LEU A 113 -14.78 2.79 -21.06
N PRO A 114 -14.97 1.48 -21.32
CA PRO A 114 -16.12 0.76 -20.81
C PRO A 114 -16.09 0.66 -19.28
N ALA A 115 -17.27 0.50 -18.68
CA ALA A 115 -17.37 0.21 -17.26
C ALA A 115 -16.65 -1.12 -16.92
N MET A 116 -16.16 -1.23 -15.71
CA MET A 116 -15.51 -2.43 -15.18
C MET A 116 -16.31 -3.00 -14.00
N THR A 117 -16.16 -4.30 -13.74
CA THR A 117 -16.78 -4.96 -12.59
C THR A 117 -15.79 -5.03 -11.43
N GLY A 118 -16.13 -4.42 -10.29
CA GLY A 118 -15.24 -4.41 -9.15
C GLY A 118 -15.87 -3.88 -7.87
N ASP A 119 -15.12 -4.01 -6.78
CA ASP A 119 -15.38 -3.37 -5.49
C ASP A 119 -14.56 -2.07 -5.43
N SER A 120 -15.25 -0.91 -5.38
CA SER A 120 -14.59 0.40 -5.43
C SER A 120 -13.56 0.57 -4.32
N VAL A 121 -13.92 0.22 -3.09
CA VAL A 121 -13.06 0.38 -1.91
C VAL A 121 -11.78 -0.43 -2.04
N MET A 122 -11.88 -1.67 -2.54
CA MET A 122 -10.72 -2.52 -2.78
C MET A 122 -9.82 -1.97 -3.89
N LEU A 123 -10.40 -1.50 -5.00
CA LEU A 123 -9.64 -0.95 -6.12
C LEU A 123 -8.96 0.37 -5.77
N GLU A 124 -9.63 1.25 -5.02
CA GLU A 124 -9.04 2.47 -4.47
C GLU A 124 -7.87 2.16 -3.54
N GLN A 125 -8.03 1.17 -2.64
CA GLN A 125 -6.95 0.73 -1.75
C GLN A 125 -5.76 0.17 -2.55
N LEU A 126 -6.00 -0.62 -3.58
CA LEU A 126 -4.98 -1.14 -4.49
C LEU A 126 -4.20 0.01 -5.13
N LEU A 127 -4.90 0.93 -5.78
CA LEU A 127 -4.29 2.04 -6.51
C LEU A 127 -3.53 2.98 -5.57
N LEU A 128 -4.12 3.31 -4.40
CA LEU A 128 -3.46 4.13 -3.38
C LEU A 128 -2.18 3.49 -2.85
N ASN A 129 -2.17 2.17 -2.63
CA ASN A 129 -0.96 1.46 -2.22
C ASN A 129 0.15 1.53 -3.28
N LEU A 130 -0.19 1.36 -4.56
CA LEU A 130 0.79 1.45 -5.65
C LEU A 130 1.33 2.87 -5.78
N LEU A 131 0.46 3.89 -5.76
CA LEU A 131 0.88 5.30 -5.80
C LEU A 131 1.76 5.67 -4.61
N LYS A 132 1.43 5.19 -3.40
CA LYS A 132 2.26 5.41 -2.21
C LYS A 132 3.65 4.79 -2.37
N ASN A 133 3.73 3.55 -2.86
CA ASN A 133 5.02 2.90 -3.12
C ASN A 133 5.85 3.67 -4.14
N ALA A 134 5.22 4.17 -5.20
CA ALA A 134 5.85 5.00 -6.23
C ALA A 134 6.37 6.32 -5.64
N MET A 135 5.55 7.03 -4.83
CA MET A 135 5.97 8.26 -4.14
C MET A 135 7.19 8.04 -3.24
N GLU A 136 7.21 6.93 -2.50
CA GLU A 136 8.36 6.58 -1.64
C GLU A 136 9.61 6.22 -2.47
N ALA A 137 9.45 5.58 -3.63
CA ALA A 137 10.56 5.17 -4.51
C ALA A 137 11.25 6.37 -5.16
N VAL A 138 10.53 7.44 -5.49
CA VAL A 138 11.09 8.64 -6.12
C VAL A 138 11.76 9.61 -5.13
N GLN A 139 11.54 9.47 -3.81
CA GLN A 139 12.07 10.37 -2.79
C GLN A 139 13.60 10.58 -2.86
N PRO A 140 14.43 9.54 -3.01
CA PRO A 140 15.88 9.71 -3.09
C PRO A 140 16.37 10.13 -4.50
N CYS A 141 15.47 10.29 -5.47
CA CYS A 141 15.81 10.54 -6.88
C CYS A 141 15.58 12.01 -7.25
N PRO A 142 16.26 12.54 -8.29
CA PRO A 142 16.02 13.91 -8.75
C PRO A 142 14.69 14.08 -9.48
N ASN A 143 14.15 13.02 -10.06
CA ASN A 143 12.84 13.02 -10.72
C ASN A 143 11.77 12.45 -9.77
N HIS A 144 10.86 13.30 -9.31
CA HIS A 144 9.76 12.94 -8.40
C HIS A 144 8.45 12.71 -9.15
N THR A 145 8.52 12.38 -10.44
CA THR A 145 7.32 12.17 -11.27
C THR A 145 6.86 10.72 -11.22
N ILE A 146 5.55 10.55 -11.18
CA ILE A 146 4.84 9.26 -11.23
C ILE A 146 3.80 9.39 -12.33
N ASP A 147 3.73 8.43 -13.23
CA ASP A 147 2.76 8.38 -14.30
C ASP A 147 1.70 7.32 -14.02
N LEU A 148 0.43 7.74 -13.98
CA LEU A 148 -0.74 6.88 -13.87
C LEU A 148 -1.46 6.86 -15.22
N ASP A 149 -1.42 5.73 -15.92
CA ASP A 149 -2.12 5.52 -17.18
C ASP A 149 -3.24 4.51 -17.02
N VAL A 150 -4.42 4.81 -17.55
CA VAL A 150 -5.57 3.91 -17.56
C VAL A 150 -6.09 3.78 -18.99
N ARG A 151 -6.17 2.54 -19.48
CA ARG A 151 -6.56 2.26 -20.87
C ARG A 151 -7.30 0.93 -21.00
N LEU A 152 -7.94 0.74 -22.12
CA LEU A 152 -8.46 -0.57 -22.50
C LEU A 152 -7.27 -1.52 -22.82
N HIS A 153 -7.27 -2.71 -22.23
CA HIS A 153 -6.29 -3.74 -22.55
C HIS A 153 -6.52 -4.26 -23.97
N GLU A 154 -5.47 -4.64 -24.69
CA GLU A 154 -5.50 -5.09 -26.09
C GLU A 154 -6.53 -6.20 -26.36
N SER A 155 -6.83 -7.04 -25.37
CA SER A 155 -7.87 -8.08 -25.48
C SER A 155 -9.29 -7.55 -25.51
N GLY A 156 -9.51 -6.25 -25.20
CA GLY A 156 -10.84 -5.65 -25.06
C GLY A 156 -11.66 -6.12 -23.86
N SER A 157 -11.15 -7.05 -23.06
CA SER A 157 -11.86 -7.69 -21.95
C SER A 157 -11.51 -7.14 -20.57
N PHE A 158 -10.50 -6.27 -20.48
CA PHE A 158 -9.99 -5.73 -19.23
C PHE A 158 -9.67 -4.24 -19.37
N ILE A 159 -9.87 -3.51 -18.28
CA ILE A 159 -9.25 -2.19 -18.08
C ILE A 159 -7.88 -2.41 -17.47
N GLN A 160 -6.88 -1.76 -18.02
CA GLN A 160 -5.50 -1.79 -17.56
C GLN A 160 -5.13 -0.49 -16.85
N PHE A 161 -4.63 -0.60 -15.63
CA PHE A 161 -4.04 0.50 -14.86
C PHE A 161 -2.53 0.30 -14.82
N ARG A 162 -1.79 1.35 -15.08
CA ARG A 162 -0.34 1.35 -15.05
C ARG A 162 0.16 2.49 -14.17
N VAL A 163 0.93 2.16 -13.13
CA VAL A 163 1.61 3.12 -12.26
C VAL A 163 3.10 2.98 -12.50
N ALA A 164 3.72 3.99 -13.08
CA ALA A 164 5.15 4.02 -13.36
C ALA A 164 5.83 5.10 -12.52
N ASP A 165 6.85 4.72 -11.76
CA ASP A 165 7.74 5.64 -11.07
C ASP A 165 9.08 5.78 -11.80
N HIS A 166 9.79 6.87 -11.52
CA HIS A 166 11.15 7.14 -11.99
C HIS A 166 12.13 7.09 -10.81
N GLY A 167 11.87 6.15 -9.88
CA GLY A 167 12.61 5.99 -8.64
C GLY A 167 13.83 5.09 -8.78
N THR A 168 14.18 4.46 -7.65
CA THR A 168 15.36 3.58 -7.54
C THR A 168 15.22 2.27 -8.31
N GLY A 169 14.01 1.93 -8.79
CA GLY A 169 13.72 0.64 -9.41
C GLY A 169 13.72 -0.52 -8.42
N ILE A 170 13.60 -1.73 -8.96
CA ILE A 170 13.51 -2.98 -8.19
C ILE A 170 14.53 -3.97 -8.74
N PRO A 171 15.47 -4.47 -7.92
CA PRO A 171 16.41 -5.50 -8.33
C PRO A 171 15.71 -6.76 -8.86
N ASP A 172 16.28 -7.43 -9.86
CA ASP A 172 15.64 -8.59 -10.51
C ASP A 172 15.41 -9.76 -9.58
N ASP A 173 16.31 -9.99 -8.64
CA ASP A 173 16.19 -11.00 -7.58
C ASP A 173 15.04 -10.70 -6.62
N ALA A 174 14.73 -9.42 -6.39
CA ALA A 174 13.64 -8.98 -5.55
C ALA A 174 12.26 -9.11 -6.23
N LYS A 175 12.18 -8.96 -7.56
CA LYS A 175 10.90 -8.95 -8.32
C LYS A 175 10.05 -10.19 -8.09
N THR A 176 10.67 -11.37 -7.92
CA THR A 176 9.97 -12.63 -7.68
C THR A 176 9.33 -12.72 -6.29
N MET A 177 9.95 -12.06 -5.29
CA MET A 177 9.54 -12.12 -3.89
C MET A 177 8.69 -10.93 -3.44
N LEU A 178 8.57 -9.88 -4.27
CA LEU A 178 7.89 -8.64 -3.90
C LEU A 178 6.42 -8.80 -3.50
N PHE A 179 5.76 -9.82 -4.02
CA PHE A 179 4.38 -10.13 -3.66
C PHE A 179 4.27 -11.14 -2.52
N ASP A 180 5.39 -11.66 -2.02
CA ASP A 180 5.38 -12.54 -0.86
C ASP A 180 5.09 -11.72 0.40
N ALA A 181 4.29 -12.30 1.30
CA ALA A 181 3.97 -11.66 2.55
C ALA A 181 5.25 -11.43 3.37
N PHE A 182 5.38 -10.24 3.94
CA PHE A 182 6.52 -9.80 4.77
C PHE A 182 7.84 -9.55 4.02
N TYR A 183 7.88 -9.68 2.71
CA TYR A 183 9.04 -9.25 1.97
C TYR A 183 9.04 -7.72 1.81
N SER A 184 10.07 -7.07 2.31
CA SER A 184 10.27 -5.62 2.18
C SER A 184 11.75 -5.31 2.03
N THR A 185 12.07 -4.44 1.10
CA THR A 185 13.42 -3.85 0.95
C THR A 185 13.59 -2.59 1.79
N LYS A 186 12.55 -2.17 2.54
CA LYS A 186 12.53 -0.95 3.37
C LYS A 186 12.62 -1.32 4.84
N ASP A 187 13.46 -0.60 5.60
CA ASP A 187 13.68 -0.83 7.04
C ASP A 187 12.40 -0.64 7.89
N GLU A 188 11.46 0.19 7.44
CA GLU A 188 10.18 0.44 8.13
C GLU A 188 8.97 -0.19 7.41
N GLY A 189 9.18 -0.98 6.35
CA GLY A 189 8.13 -1.58 5.54
C GLY A 189 7.81 -3.01 6.00
N MET A 190 6.55 -3.31 6.38
CA MET A 190 6.12 -4.69 6.74
C MET A 190 6.02 -5.65 5.55
N GLY A 191 6.31 -5.23 4.31
CA GLY A 191 6.21 -6.09 3.13
C GLY A 191 4.81 -6.65 2.83
N MET A 192 3.73 -6.05 3.37
CA MET A 192 2.36 -6.53 3.14
C MET A 192 1.60 -5.76 2.05
N GLY A 193 2.04 -4.56 1.70
CA GLY A 193 1.31 -3.70 0.76
C GLY A 193 1.11 -4.34 -0.62
N LEU A 194 2.16 -4.89 -1.20
CA LEU A 194 2.09 -5.54 -2.52
C LEU A 194 1.39 -6.91 -2.47
N ASN A 195 1.50 -7.65 -1.37
CA ASN A 195 0.74 -8.87 -1.17
C ASN A 195 -0.78 -8.59 -1.12
N ILE A 196 -1.19 -7.50 -0.46
CA ILE A 196 -2.58 -7.03 -0.47
C ILE A 196 -3.00 -6.65 -1.89
N CYS A 197 -2.17 -5.92 -2.64
CA CYS A 197 -2.43 -5.56 -4.03
C CYS A 197 -2.70 -6.80 -4.89
N ARG A 198 -1.85 -7.82 -4.78
CA ARG A 198 -2.03 -9.09 -5.48
C ARG A 198 -3.34 -9.78 -5.10
N SER A 199 -3.66 -9.84 -3.81
CA SER A 199 -4.90 -10.47 -3.32
C SER A 199 -6.14 -9.74 -3.86
N ILE A 200 -6.14 -8.41 -3.89
CA ILE A 200 -7.23 -7.61 -4.45
C ILE A 200 -7.40 -7.92 -5.94
N VAL A 201 -6.31 -7.90 -6.71
CA VAL A 201 -6.35 -8.18 -8.15
C VAL A 201 -6.86 -9.61 -8.43
N GLU A 202 -6.41 -10.62 -7.65
CA GLU A 202 -6.87 -11.99 -7.77
C GLU A 202 -8.38 -12.14 -7.48
N VAL A 203 -8.89 -11.44 -6.46
CA VAL A 203 -10.33 -11.39 -6.14
C VAL A 203 -11.13 -10.77 -7.29
N HIS A 204 -10.56 -9.81 -8.01
CA HIS A 204 -11.16 -9.19 -9.19
C HIS A 204 -10.91 -9.97 -10.49
N HIS A 205 -10.37 -11.19 -10.43
CA HIS A 205 -10.04 -11.99 -11.61
C HIS A 205 -9.12 -11.30 -12.60
N GLY A 206 -8.32 -10.35 -12.13
CA GLY A 206 -7.31 -9.62 -12.89
C GLY A 206 -5.92 -10.25 -12.77
N ARG A 207 -4.94 -9.49 -13.26
CA ARG A 207 -3.52 -9.83 -13.15
C ARG A 207 -2.73 -8.59 -12.78
N ILE A 208 -1.72 -8.74 -11.91
CA ILE A 208 -0.74 -7.70 -11.60
C ILE A 208 0.65 -8.18 -12.06
N VAL A 209 1.38 -7.29 -12.71
CA VAL A 209 2.75 -7.54 -13.21
C VAL A 209 3.64 -6.34 -12.89
N ILE A 210 4.95 -6.60 -12.84
CA ILE A 210 5.99 -5.60 -12.63
C ILE A 210 6.92 -5.61 -13.82
N SER A 211 7.36 -4.43 -14.24
CA SER A 211 8.40 -4.23 -15.23
C SER A 211 9.26 -3.02 -14.85
N ASP A 212 10.40 -2.86 -15.51
CA ASP A 212 11.21 -1.66 -15.33
C ASP A 212 10.61 -0.48 -16.10
N THR A 213 10.72 0.71 -15.52
CA THR A 213 10.39 1.96 -16.20
C THR A 213 11.58 2.36 -17.11
N PRO A 214 11.36 2.67 -18.39
CA PRO A 214 12.42 3.20 -19.24
C PRO A 214 13.07 4.44 -18.61
N GLY A 215 14.39 4.40 -18.49
CA GLY A 215 15.14 5.48 -17.84
C GLY A 215 15.33 5.34 -16.34
N GLY A 216 14.82 4.27 -15.73
CA GLY A 216 14.93 3.94 -14.32
C GLY A 216 13.58 4.02 -13.59
N GLY A 217 13.46 3.22 -12.53
CA GLY A 217 12.23 3.08 -11.76
C GLY A 217 11.49 1.77 -11.99
N ALA A 218 10.30 1.64 -11.42
CA ALA A 218 9.45 0.47 -11.54
C ALA A 218 8.07 0.82 -12.09
N THR A 219 7.52 -0.08 -12.87
CA THR A 219 6.16 0.01 -13.42
C THR A 219 5.32 -1.15 -12.91
N PHE A 220 4.26 -0.83 -12.18
CA PHE A 220 3.24 -1.78 -11.79
C PHE A 220 2.04 -1.68 -12.73
N THR A 221 1.63 -2.79 -13.31
CA THR A 221 0.47 -2.85 -14.20
C THR A 221 -0.52 -3.88 -13.66
N PHE A 222 -1.77 -3.48 -13.48
CA PHE A 222 -2.83 -4.42 -13.11
C PHE A 222 -4.05 -4.28 -14.02
N THR A 223 -4.86 -5.34 -14.06
CA THR A 223 -6.04 -5.40 -14.92
C THR A 223 -7.29 -5.70 -14.09
N VAL A 224 -8.43 -5.13 -14.51
CA VAL A 224 -9.76 -5.36 -13.93
C VAL A 224 -10.71 -5.71 -15.08
N PRO A 225 -11.60 -6.73 -14.96
CA PRO A 225 -12.50 -7.11 -16.04
C PRO A 225 -13.47 -6.00 -16.41
N VAL A 226 -13.70 -5.82 -17.71
CA VAL A 226 -14.78 -4.99 -18.23
C VAL A 226 -16.11 -5.57 -17.74
N ALA A 227 -17.03 -4.70 -17.33
CA ALA A 227 -18.39 -5.10 -16.98
C ALA A 227 -19.05 -5.74 -18.21
N ARG A 228 -19.51 -6.99 -18.06
CA ARG A 228 -20.32 -7.60 -19.10
C ARG A 228 -21.70 -6.95 -19.09
N GLU A 229 -22.11 -6.39 -20.19
CA GLU A 229 -23.52 -6.09 -20.36
C GLU A 229 -24.29 -7.41 -20.20
N HIS A 230 -25.11 -7.49 -19.16
CA HIS A 230 -26.06 -8.60 -19.06
C HIS A 230 -27.13 -8.39 -20.15
N PRO A 231 -27.28 -9.28 -21.12
CA PRO A 231 -28.31 -9.15 -22.15
C PRO A 231 -29.72 -9.53 -21.68
N ASP A 232 -29.93 -9.74 -20.37
CA ASP A 232 -31.21 -10.17 -19.85
C ASP A 232 -31.75 -9.19 -18.81
N LEU A 233 -32.45 -8.19 -19.25
CA LEU A 233 -33.58 -7.52 -18.57
C LEU A 233 -34.28 -6.59 -19.60
N MET A 234 -34.92 -7.20 -20.60
CA MET A 234 -36.09 -6.63 -21.28
C MET A 234 -37.29 -7.49 -21.02
#